data_f05750631b2efed1926c3caa02fe75ae
#
_entry.id   f05750631b2efed1926c3caa02fe75ae
#
_cell.length_a   1.000
_cell.length_b   1.000
_cell.length_c   1.000
_cell.angle_alpha   90.00
_cell.angle_beta   90.00
_cell.angle_gamma   90.00
#
_symmetry.space_group_name_H-M   'P 1'
#
loop_
_entity.id
_entity.type
_entity.pdbx_description
1 polymer ?
#
loop_
_entity_poly.entity_id
_entity_poly.type
_entity_poly.pdbx_seq_one_letter_code
_entity_poly.pdbx_strand_id
1 'polypeptide(L)'
;MIRIYRLVFLLLVLFISYAAVTPVEGGASVPYIDKVLHFVAFLILTFFMDLSIKKPLLLSKAALILLILYAFLIELVQYFLSYRSAEVFDFISDLLGILVYLYFAPKIKYKA
;
A
#
# COMPACT_ATOMS: atom_id res chain seq x y z
N MET A 1 -2.97 19.74 -10.22
CA MET A 1 -2.23 18.96 -9.23
C MET A 1 -2.82 17.57 -9.03
N ILE A 2 -4.16 17.47 -8.96
CA ILE A 2 -4.79 16.15 -8.72
C ILE A 2 -4.47 15.13 -9.82
N ARG A 3 -4.32 15.58 -11.06
CA ARG A 3 -3.96 14.67 -12.17
C ARG A 3 -2.57 14.07 -11.99
N ILE A 4 -1.63 14.87 -11.47
CA ILE A 4 -0.28 14.41 -11.20
C ILE A 4 -0.30 13.38 -10.06
N TYR A 5 -1.06 13.64 -9.02
CA TYR A 5 -1.17 12.69 -7.90
C TYR A 5 -1.80 11.37 -8.34
N ARG A 6 -2.79 11.42 -9.22
CA ARG A 6 -3.41 10.21 -9.78
C ARG A 6 -2.42 9.42 -10.63
N LEU A 7 -1.59 10.12 -11.41
CA LEU A 7 -0.57 9.44 -12.20
C LEU A 7 0.47 8.78 -11.30
N VAL A 8 0.95 9.49 -10.27
CA VAL A 8 1.90 8.93 -9.32
C VAL A 8 1.30 7.73 -8.60
N PHE A 9 0.05 7.82 -8.19
CA PHE A 9 -0.64 6.69 -7.55
C PHE A 9 -0.66 5.47 -8.48
N LEU A 10 -1.02 5.67 -9.74
CA LEU A 10 -1.08 4.58 -10.70
C LEU A 10 0.30 3.94 -10.92
N LEU A 11 1.35 4.78 -11.03
CA LEU A 11 2.71 4.27 -11.17
C LEU A 11 3.15 3.50 -9.94
N LEU A 12 2.76 3.94 -8.75
CA LEU A 12 3.04 3.22 -7.51
C LEU A 12 2.36 1.86 -7.49
N VAL A 13 1.08 1.79 -7.92
CA VAL A 13 0.37 0.51 -7.99
C VAL A 13 1.09 -0.44 -8.93
N LEU A 14 1.51 0.04 -10.09
CA LEU A 14 2.23 -0.77 -11.06
C LEU A 14 3.56 -1.26 -10.49
N PHE A 15 4.30 -0.38 -9.84
CA PHE A 15 5.60 -0.72 -9.24
C PHE A 15 5.44 -1.74 -8.10
N ILE A 16 4.49 -1.51 -7.21
CA ILE A 16 4.26 -2.41 -6.08
C ILE A 16 3.80 -3.78 -6.58
N SER A 17 2.93 -3.80 -7.59
CA SER A 17 2.45 -5.05 -8.18
C SER A 17 3.60 -5.83 -8.83
N TYR A 18 4.47 -5.13 -9.56
CA TYR A 18 5.64 -5.76 -10.17
C TYR A 18 6.57 -6.35 -9.09
N ALA A 19 6.85 -5.58 -8.05
CA ALA A 19 7.72 -6.03 -6.97
C ALA A 19 7.13 -7.24 -6.24
N ALA A 20 5.80 -7.27 -6.10
CA ALA A 20 5.12 -8.34 -5.39
C ALA A 20 5.22 -9.69 -6.11
N VAL A 21 5.31 -9.69 -7.44
CA VAL A 21 5.37 -10.91 -8.24
C VAL A 21 6.77 -11.24 -8.74
N THR A 22 7.74 -10.38 -8.47
CA THR A 22 9.12 -10.61 -8.91
C THR A 22 9.84 -11.53 -7.92
N PRO A 23 10.58 -12.54 -8.39
CA PRO A 23 11.36 -13.39 -7.50
C PRO A 23 12.38 -12.58 -6.71
N VAL A 24 12.52 -12.90 -5.44
CA VAL A 24 13.52 -12.26 -4.57
C VAL A 24 14.76 -13.16 -4.55
N GLU A 25 15.84 -12.67 -5.14
CA GLU A 25 17.11 -13.39 -5.14
C GLU A 25 17.88 -13.14 -3.84
N GLY A 26 18.58 -14.16 -3.38
CA GLY A 26 19.45 -14.06 -2.22
C GLY A 26 18.74 -14.16 -0.88
N GLY A 27 17.44 -14.32 -0.88
CA GLY A 27 16.67 -14.39 0.34
C GLY A 27 16.75 -13.12 1.17
N ALA A 28 15.76 -12.87 2.00
CA ALA A 28 15.83 -11.76 2.93
C ALA A 28 16.78 -12.13 4.05
N SER A 29 17.97 -11.55 4.03
CA SER A 29 18.96 -11.76 5.09
C SER A 29 18.56 -11.05 6.37
N VAL A 30 17.64 -10.06 6.30
CA VAL A 30 17.18 -9.29 7.45
C VAL A 30 15.76 -9.72 7.80
N PRO A 31 15.53 -10.26 9.01
CA PRO A 31 14.18 -10.62 9.42
C PRO A 31 13.23 -9.42 9.38
N TYR A 32 12.00 -9.65 8.96
CA TYR A 32 10.92 -8.67 8.97
C TYR A 32 11.11 -7.51 8.00
N ILE A 33 12.14 -7.51 7.15
CA ILE A 33 12.34 -6.41 6.17
C ILE A 33 11.19 -6.34 5.17
N ASP A 34 10.64 -7.47 4.78
CA ASP A 34 9.49 -7.52 3.89
C ASP A 34 8.27 -6.85 4.52
N LYS A 35 8.07 -7.02 5.82
CA LYS A 35 6.95 -6.40 6.54
C LYS A 35 7.11 -4.89 6.64
N VAL A 36 8.33 -4.41 6.85
CA VAL A 36 8.63 -2.98 6.83
C VAL A 36 8.36 -2.40 5.44
N LEU A 37 8.76 -3.12 4.39
CA LEU A 37 8.51 -2.67 3.02
C LEU A 37 7.02 -2.61 2.70
N HIS A 38 6.22 -3.60 3.15
CA HIS A 38 4.77 -3.57 3.01
C HIS A 38 4.18 -2.35 3.71
N PHE A 39 4.59 -2.11 4.94
CA PHE A 39 4.10 -0.97 5.73
C PHE A 39 4.39 0.35 5.01
N VAL A 40 5.63 0.55 4.60
CA VAL A 40 6.05 1.80 3.94
C VAL A 40 5.33 1.96 2.60
N ALA A 41 5.23 0.89 1.82
CA ALA A 41 4.56 0.94 0.52
C ALA A 41 3.11 1.38 0.66
N PHE A 42 2.37 0.81 1.62
CA PHE A 42 0.96 1.16 1.80
C PHE A 42 0.77 2.51 2.49
N LEU A 43 1.74 2.94 3.29
CA LEU A 43 1.74 4.30 3.83
C LEU A 43 1.80 5.32 2.68
N ILE A 44 2.75 5.14 1.76
CA ILE A 44 2.93 6.03 0.62
C ILE A 44 1.74 5.93 -0.34
N LEU A 45 1.28 4.72 -0.60
CA LEU A 45 0.16 4.48 -1.50
C LEU A 45 -1.11 5.17 -0.99
N THR A 46 -1.36 5.07 0.31
CA THR A 46 -2.52 5.71 0.95
C THR A 46 -2.41 7.23 0.88
N PHE A 47 -1.21 7.76 1.08
CA PHE A 47 -0.97 9.19 0.95
C PHE A 47 -1.36 9.69 -0.45
N PHE A 48 -0.89 9.02 -1.50
CA PHE A 48 -1.21 9.45 -2.86
C PHE A 48 -2.66 9.16 -3.24
N MET A 49 -3.29 8.14 -2.66
CA MET A 49 -4.74 7.96 -2.82
C MET A 49 -5.51 9.15 -2.26
N ASP A 50 -5.12 9.61 -1.07
CA ASP A 50 -5.78 10.75 -0.44
C ASP A 50 -5.61 12.03 -1.28
N LEU A 51 -4.41 12.25 -1.83
CA LEU A 51 -4.18 13.39 -2.71
C LEU A 51 -4.90 13.29 -4.05
N SER A 52 -5.31 12.08 -4.43
CA SER A 52 -5.92 11.82 -5.73
C SER A 52 -7.44 11.97 -5.73
N ILE A 53 -8.05 12.14 -4.58
CA ILE A 53 -9.50 12.29 -4.45
C ILE A 53 -9.81 13.68 -3.86
N LYS A 54 -11.04 14.15 -4.12
CA LYS A 54 -11.43 15.52 -3.78
C LYS A 54 -11.91 15.70 -2.35
N LYS A 55 -12.21 14.59 -1.66
CA LYS A 55 -12.67 14.62 -0.28
C LYS A 55 -11.68 13.88 0.61
N PRO A 56 -11.74 14.06 1.94
CA PRO A 56 -10.87 13.31 2.84
C PRO A 56 -11.01 11.81 2.64
N LEU A 57 -9.88 11.11 2.61
CA LEU A 57 -9.88 9.66 2.40
C LEU A 57 -10.72 8.94 3.44
N LEU A 58 -10.70 9.42 4.68
CA LEU A 58 -11.46 8.82 5.76
C LEU A 58 -12.97 8.83 5.48
N LEU A 59 -13.44 9.79 4.67
CA LEU A 59 -14.84 9.89 4.28
C LEU A 59 -15.16 9.12 2.99
N SER A 60 -14.15 8.56 2.33
CA SER A 60 -14.36 7.80 1.10
C SER A 60 -14.26 6.31 1.37
N LYS A 61 -15.39 5.67 1.65
CA LYS A 61 -15.44 4.23 1.87
C LYS A 61 -14.96 3.45 0.65
N ALA A 62 -15.30 3.93 -0.55
CA ALA A 62 -14.89 3.25 -1.78
C ALA A 62 -13.37 3.22 -1.91
N ALA A 63 -12.69 4.35 -1.66
CA ALA A 63 -11.24 4.40 -1.75
C ALA A 63 -10.58 3.53 -0.70
N LEU A 64 -11.09 3.54 0.53
CA LEU A 64 -10.57 2.69 1.59
C LEU A 64 -10.72 1.20 1.27
N ILE A 65 -11.89 0.82 0.76
CA ILE A 65 -12.14 -0.56 0.37
C ILE A 65 -11.19 -0.99 -0.75
N LEU A 66 -10.95 -0.12 -1.73
CA LEU A 66 -10.04 -0.42 -2.83
C LEU A 66 -8.61 -0.65 -2.33
N LEU A 67 -8.14 0.15 -1.37
CA LEU A 67 -6.82 -0.04 -0.78
C LEU A 67 -6.72 -1.38 -0.05
N ILE A 68 -7.73 -1.71 0.74
CA ILE A 68 -7.75 -2.95 1.51
C ILE A 68 -7.84 -4.15 0.57
N LEU A 69 -8.68 -4.07 -0.47
CA LEU A 69 -8.78 -5.12 -1.47
C LEU A 69 -7.46 -5.32 -2.21
N TYR A 70 -6.76 -4.24 -2.53
CA TYR A 70 -5.48 -4.34 -3.20
C TYR A 70 -4.46 -5.06 -2.31
N ALA A 71 -4.42 -4.71 -1.01
CA ALA A 71 -3.55 -5.40 -0.06
C ALA A 71 -3.85 -6.90 -0.01
N PHE A 72 -5.13 -7.25 0.02
CA PHE A 72 -5.54 -8.66 0.04
C PHE A 72 -5.17 -9.36 -1.26
N LEU A 73 -5.37 -8.70 -2.41
CA LEU A 73 -5.05 -9.30 -3.71
C LEU A 73 -3.56 -9.57 -3.87
N ILE A 74 -2.70 -8.70 -3.36
CA ILE A 74 -1.26 -8.94 -3.37
C ILE A 74 -0.94 -10.24 -2.65
N GLU A 75 -1.49 -10.43 -1.45
CA GLU A 75 -1.23 -11.64 -0.68
C GLU A 75 -1.81 -12.87 -1.37
N LEU A 76 -3.00 -12.74 -1.97
CA LEU A 76 -3.64 -13.84 -2.68
C LEU A 76 -2.79 -14.29 -3.87
N VAL A 77 -2.30 -13.33 -4.66
CA VAL A 77 -1.44 -13.65 -5.80
C VAL A 77 -0.14 -14.30 -5.33
N GLN A 78 0.48 -13.77 -4.29
CA GLN A 78 1.72 -14.34 -3.75
C GLN A 78 1.51 -15.76 -3.22
N TYR A 79 0.33 -16.05 -2.69
CA TYR A 79 0.00 -17.40 -2.23
C TYR A 79 0.10 -18.42 -3.37
N PHE A 80 -0.29 -18.03 -4.59
CA PHE A 80 -0.25 -18.94 -5.73
C PHE A 80 1.10 -18.98 -6.44
N LEU A 81 2.06 -18.14 -6.05
CA LEU A 81 3.39 -18.15 -6.65
C LEU A 81 4.32 -19.04 -5.82
N SER A 82 4.97 -19.99 -6.50
CA SER A 82 5.84 -20.96 -5.84
C SER A 82 7.10 -20.34 -5.24
N TYR A 83 7.52 -19.20 -5.77
CA TYR A 83 8.75 -18.54 -5.35
C TYR A 83 8.53 -17.38 -4.39
N ARG A 84 7.29 -17.14 -3.98
CA ARG A 84 6.96 -16.11 -2.99
C ARG A 84 6.20 -16.75 -1.85
N SER A 85 6.40 -16.22 -0.64
CA SER A 85 5.62 -16.66 0.50
C SER A 85 4.57 -15.60 0.85
N ALA A 86 3.34 -16.05 1.01
CA ALA A 86 2.26 -15.19 1.48
C ALA A 86 2.14 -15.35 3.00
N GLU A 87 2.16 -14.25 3.71
CA GLU A 87 2.06 -14.26 5.16
C GLU A 87 0.98 -13.30 5.62
N VAL A 88 0.19 -13.73 6.61
CA VAL A 88 -0.86 -12.89 7.19
C VAL A 88 -0.27 -11.60 7.76
N PHE A 89 0.94 -11.68 8.32
CA PHE A 89 1.58 -10.49 8.89
C PHE A 89 1.94 -9.45 7.82
N ASP A 90 2.16 -9.86 6.57
CA ASP A 90 2.38 -8.90 5.47
C ASP A 90 1.10 -8.10 5.21
N PHE A 91 -0.06 -8.77 5.21
CA PHE A 91 -1.34 -8.09 5.07
C PHE A 91 -1.60 -7.16 6.25
N ILE A 92 -1.30 -7.59 7.47
CA ILE A 92 -1.44 -6.76 8.66
C ILE A 92 -0.53 -5.52 8.55
N SER A 93 0.68 -5.68 8.05
CA SER A 93 1.61 -4.55 7.85
C SER A 93 1.05 -3.55 6.84
N ASP A 94 0.43 -4.03 5.75
CA ASP A 94 -0.24 -3.17 4.79
C ASP A 94 -1.36 -2.34 5.46
N LEU A 95 -2.18 -3.02 6.25
CA LEU A 95 -3.28 -2.34 6.97
C LEU A 95 -2.76 -1.32 7.98
N LEU A 96 -1.66 -1.63 8.66
CA LEU A 96 -1.05 -0.69 9.59
C LEU A 96 -0.56 0.56 8.87
N GLY A 97 0.01 0.40 7.68
CA GLY A 97 0.43 1.55 6.87
C GLY A 97 -0.74 2.47 6.55
N ILE A 98 -1.87 1.89 6.15
CA ILE A 98 -3.09 2.64 5.88
C ILE A 98 -3.58 3.37 7.14
N LEU A 99 -3.64 2.65 8.26
CA LEU A 99 -4.15 3.21 9.52
C LEU A 99 -3.25 4.34 10.05
N VAL A 100 -1.94 4.17 9.99
CA VAL A 100 -0.99 5.20 10.43
C VAL A 100 -1.18 6.46 9.59
N TYR A 101 -1.31 6.32 8.28
CA TYR A 101 -1.56 7.48 7.44
C TYR A 101 -2.87 8.17 7.82
N LEU A 102 -3.96 7.41 7.99
CA LEU A 102 -5.26 8.00 8.33
C LEU A 102 -5.23 8.73 9.67
N TYR A 103 -4.42 8.25 10.62
CA TYR A 103 -4.27 8.92 11.90
C TYR A 103 -3.65 10.32 11.75
N PHE A 104 -2.65 10.44 10.87
CA PHE A 104 -1.93 11.70 10.68
C PHE A 104 -2.51 12.59 9.58
N ALA A 105 -3.30 12.03 8.66
CA ALA A 105 -3.76 12.74 7.46
C ALA A 105 -4.53 14.02 7.74
N PRO A 106 -5.49 14.05 8.67
CA PRO A 106 -6.23 15.29 8.94
C PRO A 106 -5.34 16.42 9.43
N LYS A 107 -4.25 16.08 10.11
CA LYS A 107 -3.32 17.09 10.62
C LYS A 107 -2.42 17.65 9.53
N ILE A 108 -2.15 16.88 8.48
CA ILE A 108 -1.25 17.26 7.39
C ILE A 108 -2.02 17.97 6.28
N LYS A 109 -3.08 17.34 5.77
CA LYS A 109 -3.76 17.78 4.55
C LYS A 109 -4.65 19.01 4.76
N TYR A 110 -5.28 19.13 5.92
CA TYR A 110 -6.31 20.15 6.15
C TYR A 110 -5.86 21.29 7.03
N LYS A 111 -4.58 21.39 7.30
CA LYS A 111 -3.99 22.53 7.98
C LYS A 111 -3.49 23.61 7.03
N ALA A 112 -3.35 23.31 5.80
CA ALA A 112 -2.87 24.26 4.80
C ALA A 112 -3.99 25.16 4.29
#